data_1946e7271add1ca096d1a237cb9be17c
#
_entry.id   1946e7271add1ca096d1a237cb9be17c
#
_cell.length_a   1.000
_cell.length_b   1.000
_cell.length_c   1.000
_cell.angle_alpha   90.00
_cell.angle_beta   90.00
_cell.angle_gamma   90.00
#
_symmetry.space_group_name_H-M   'P 1'
#
loop_
_entity.id
_entity.type
_entity.pdbx_description
1 polymer ?
#
loop_
_entity_poly.entity_id
_entity_poly.type
_entity_poly.pdbx_seq_one_letter_code
_entity_poly.pdbx_strand_id
1 'polypeptide(L)'
;MKKFAAEGLILKILNNVDNLERAVSASKENKDVDSLIEGLDMVLNGIKEVLVSEGLEEIEADGKEYDPYEHQAMMVENIDDKENNVVLDVFNKGYKLKGKVIRPAMVKVNKKN
;
A
#
# COMPACT_ATOMS: atom_id res chain seq x y z
N MET A 1 23.11 -18.26 -0.04
CA MET A 1 22.55 -16.93 -0.26
C MET A 1 23.56 -16.00 -0.91
N LYS A 2 23.16 -15.27 -1.90
CA LYS A 2 24.04 -14.35 -2.59
C LYS A 2 24.33 -13.12 -1.72
N LYS A 3 25.60 -12.75 -1.65
CA LYS A 3 26.07 -11.63 -0.83
C LYS A 3 25.44 -10.28 -1.21
N PHE A 4 25.07 -10.12 -2.48
CA PHE A 4 24.52 -8.87 -3.02
C PHE A 4 23.09 -9.01 -3.51
N ALA A 5 22.31 -9.91 -2.88
CA ALA A 5 20.94 -10.17 -3.31
C ALA A 5 20.04 -8.91 -3.28
N ALA A 6 20.31 -7.99 -2.36
CA ALA A 6 19.51 -6.77 -2.21
C ALA A 6 20.04 -5.58 -3.00
N GLU A 7 21.17 -5.72 -3.70
CA GLU A 7 21.81 -4.59 -4.38
C GLU A 7 20.90 -3.91 -5.39
N GLY A 8 20.23 -4.69 -6.25
CA GLY A 8 19.33 -4.13 -7.24
C GLY A 8 18.17 -3.37 -6.63
N LEU A 9 17.58 -3.92 -5.58
CA LEU A 9 16.49 -3.27 -4.86
C LEU A 9 16.96 -1.97 -4.21
N ILE A 10 18.11 -2.01 -3.57
CA ILE A 10 18.66 -0.82 -2.90
C ILE A 10 18.91 0.29 -3.91
N LEU A 11 19.47 -0.02 -5.08
CA LEU A 11 19.70 0.97 -6.12
C LEU A 11 18.40 1.61 -6.60
N LYS A 12 17.33 0.82 -6.75
CA LYS A 12 16.03 1.35 -7.14
C LYS A 12 15.46 2.28 -6.07
N ILE A 13 15.61 1.92 -4.79
CA ILE A 13 15.15 2.75 -3.69
C ILE A 13 15.96 4.03 -3.60
N LEU A 14 17.27 3.97 -3.83
CA LEU A 14 18.13 5.16 -3.80
C LEU A 14 17.69 6.21 -4.83
N ASN A 15 17.23 5.80 -6.00
CA ASN A 15 16.67 6.75 -6.97
C ASN A 15 15.49 7.52 -6.38
N ASN A 16 14.63 6.84 -5.62
CA ASN A 16 13.49 7.48 -4.97
C ASN A 16 13.92 8.38 -3.84
N VAL A 17 14.96 7.98 -3.09
CA VAL A 17 15.54 8.81 -2.02
C VAL A 17 16.09 10.10 -2.63
N ASP A 18 16.80 10.00 -3.75
CA ASP A 18 17.34 11.18 -4.43
C ASP A 18 16.23 12.14 -4.86
N ASN A 19 15.14 11.60 -5.41
CA ASN A 19 14.00 12.41 -5.82
C ASN A 19 13.33 13.08 -4.62
N LEU A 20 13.23 12.36 -3.50
CA LEU A 20 12.67 12.92 -2.27
C LEU A 20 13.55 14.06 -1.74
N GLU A 21 14.85 13.88 -1.75
CA GLU A 21 15.78 14.92 -1.30
C GLU A 21 15.65 16.18 -2.16
N ARG A 22 15.49 16.02 -3.47
CA ARG A 22 15.28 17.16 -4.37
C ARG A 22 13.97 17.88 -4.06
N ALA A 23 12.89 17.14 -3.80
CA ALA A 23 11.60 17.72 -3.47
C ALA A 23 11.66 18.50 -2.15
N VAL A 24 12.34 17.94 -1.16
CA VAL A 24 12.52 18.61 0.15
C VAL A 24 13.33 19.88 -0.02
N SER A 25 14.44 19.84 -0.76
CA SER A 25 15.29 21.01 -1.00
C SER A 25 14.54 22.12 -1.74
N ALA A 26 13.79 21.74 -2.76
CA ALA A 26 13.00 22.69 -3.54
C ALA A 26 11.92 23.36 -2.67
N SER A 27 11.31 22.62 -1.75
CA SER A 27 10.26 23.16 -0.89
C SER A 27 10.80 24.16 0.14
N LYS A 28 12.07 24.06 0.50
CA LYS A 28 12.70 25.02 1.41
C LYS A 28 12.90 26.37 0.74
N GLU A 29 13.15 26.37 -0.56
CA GLU A 29 13.35 27.60 -1.33
C GLU A 29 12.03 28.15 -1.87
N ASN A 30 11.20 27.29 -2.40
CA ASN A 30 9.89 27.64 -2.95
C ASN A 30 8.81 27.00 -2.10
N LYS A 31 8.07 27.79 -1.34
CA LYS A 31 7.06 27.29 -0.40
C LYS A 31 5.70 27.07 -1.07
N ASP A 32 5.70 26.65 -2.32
CA ASP A 32 4.50 26.31 -3.06
C ASP A 32 4.05 24.90 -2.68
N VAL A 33 2.91 24.81 -1.98
CA VAL A 33 2.36 23.54 -1.50
C VAL A 33 2.02 22.61 -2.65
N ASP A 34 1.49 23.14 -3.73
CA ASP A 34 1.10 22.34 -4.89
C ASP A 34 2.32 21.65 -5.52
N SER A 35 3.42 22.37 -5.65
CA SER A 35 4.66 21.79 -6.17
C SER A 35 5.21 20.72 -5.24
N LEU A 36 5.10 20.93 -3.92
CA LEU A 36 5.54 19.94 -2.94
C LEU A 36 4.72 18.67 -3.05
N ILE A 37 3.41 18.79 -3.13
CA ILE A 37 2.52 17.62 -3.26
C ILE A 37 2.83 16.87 -4.55
N GLU A 38 3.03 17.58 -5.66
CA GLU A 38 3.37 16.97 -6.93
C GLU A 38 4.68 16.17 -6.84
N GLY A 39 5.69 16.77 -6.20
CA GLY A 39 6.96 16.08 -5.99
C GLY A 39 6.82 14.83 -5.12
N LEU A 40 6.03 14.91 -4.04
CA LEU A 40 5.78 13.77 -3.17
C LEU A 40 5.01 12.66 -3.89
N ASP A 41 4.05 13.03 -4.73
CA ASP A 41 3.31 12.03 -5.52
C ASP A 41 4.24 11.29 -6.48
N MET A 42 5.18 11.98 -7.10
CA MET A 42 6.17 11.36 -7.97
C MET A 42 7.01 10.33 -7.21
N VAL A 43 7.46 10.70 -6.00
CA VAL A 43 8.25 9.79 -5.16
C VAL A 43 7.41 8.58 -4.75
N LEU A 44 6.18 8.81 -4.32
CA LEU A 44 5.28 7.74 -3.92
C LEU A 44 5.05 6.76 -5.06
N ASN A 45 4.76 7.26 -6.26
CA ASN A 45 4.56 6.41 -7.44
C ASN A 45 5.83 5.64 -7.79
N GLY A 46 6.99 6.29 -7.65
CA GLY A 46 8.27 5.62 -7.89
C GLY A 46 8.50 4.45 -6.94
N ILE A 47 8.18 4.63 -5.66
CA ILE A 47 8.30 3.56 -4.67
C ILE A 47 7.35 2.41 -5.01
N LYS A 48 6.11 2.73 -5.37
CA LYS A 48 5.12 1.71 -5.75
C LYS A 48 5.59 0.91 -6.97
N GLU A 49 6.17 1.56 -7.97
CA GLU A 49 6.71 0.88 -9.15
C GLU A 49 7.84 -0.08 -8.78
N VAL A 50 8.72 0.32 -7.86
CA VAL A 50 9.78 -0.56 -7.38
C VAL A 50 9.20 -1.79 -6.72
N LEU A 51 8.20 -1.60 -5.85
CA LEU A 51 7.57 -2.71 -5.15
C LEU A 51 6.91 -3.69 -6.11
N VAL A 52 6.20 -3.18 -7.11
CA VAL A 52 5.58 -4.02 -8.13
C VAL A 52 6.65 -4.80 -8.90
N SER A 53 7.78 -4.15 -9.23
CA SER A 53 8.87 -4.81 -9.96
C SER A 53 9.49 -5.95 -9.16
N GLU A 54 9.40 -5.90 -7.82
CA GLU A 54 9.89 -6.97 -6.94
C GLU A 54 8.86 -8.06 -6.70
N GLY A 55 7.68 -7.93 -7.31
CA GLY A 55 6.63 -8.94 -7.21
C GLY A 55 5.55 -8.67 -6.18
N LEU A 56 5.48 -7.45 -5.66
CA LEU A 56 4.45 -7.08 -4.70
C LEU A 56 3.11 -6.84 -5.39
N GLU A 57 2.05 -7.35 -4.79
CA GLU A 57 0.68 -7.19 -5.30
C GLU A 57 -0.22 -6.77 -4.15
N GLU A 58 -1.03 -5.73 -4.36
CA GLU A 58 -1.98 -5.28 -3.35
C GLU A 58 -3.18 -6.23 -3.31
N ILE A 59 -3.65 -6.54 -2.12
CA ILE A 59 -4.87 -7.34 -1.92
C ILE A 59 -6.07 -6.41 -2.07
N GLU A 60 -6.90 -6.67 -3.08
CA GLU A 60 -8.14 -5.93 -3.27
C GLU A 60 -9.21 -6.51 -2.35
N ALA A 61 -9.51 -5.81 -1.27
CA ALA A 61 -10.41 -6.31 -0.24
C ALA A 61 -11.77 -5.59 -0.23
N ASP A 62 -11.79 -4.30 -0.57
CA ASP A 62 -13.01 -3.49 -0.46
C ASP A 62 -14.13 -4.04 -1.33
N GLY A 63 -15.30 -4.28 -0.71
CA GLY A 63 -16.46 -4.82 -1.41
C GLY A 63 -16.39 -6.30 -1.71
N LYS A 64 -15.32 -6.96 -1.33
CA LYS A 64 -15.14 -8.41 -1.55
C LYS A 64 -15.67 -9.21 -0.36
N GLU A 65 -15.90 -10.49 -0.57
CA GLU A 65 -16.23 -11.38 0.53
C GLU A 65 -15.02 -11.53 1.46
N TYR A 66 -15.27 -11.52 2.76
CA TYR A 66 -14.21 -11.67 3.76
C TYR A 66 -13.52 -13.03 3.59
N ASP A 67 -12.19 -12.99 3.49
CA ASP A 67 -11.35 -14.18 3.35
C ASP A 67 -10.31 -14.15 4.46
N PRO A 68 -10.39 -15.07 5.45
CA PRO A 68 -9.45 -15.05 6.58
C PRO A 68 -7.99 -15.29 6.20
N TYR A 69 -7.73 -15.81 5.00
CA TYR A 69 -6.35 -15.99 4.53
C TYR A 69 -5.71 -14.68 4.06
N GLU A 70 -6.52 -13.76 3.55
CA GLU A 70 -6.02 -12.50 2.98
C GLU A 70 -6.40 -11.28 3.82
N HIS A 71 -7.40 -11.40 4.66
CA HIS A 71 -7.95 -10.29 5.44
C HIS A 71 -7.88 -10.58 6.93
N GLN A 72 -7.83 -9.50 7.72
CA GLN A 72 -7.97 -9.58 9.16
C GLN A 72 -9.09 -8.65 9.57
N ALA A 73 -10.15 -9.21 10.16
CA ALA A 73 -11.29 -8.40 10.61
C ALA A 73 -10.91 -7.67 11.89
N MET A 74 -10.91 -6.35 11.83
CA MET A 74 -10.61 -5.49 12.97
C MET A 74 -11.89 -4.99 13.64
N MET A 75 -12.95 -4.84 12.85
CA MET A 75 -14.25 -4.36 13.31
C MET A 75 -15.36 -5.07 12.55
N VAL A 76 -16.51 -5.13 13.20
CA VAL A 76 -17.74 -5.72 12.65
C VAL A 76 -18.84 -4.67 12.74
N GLU A 77 -19.67 -4.59 11.71
CA GLU A 77 -20.82 -3.71 11.70
C GLU A 77 -22.00 -4.45 11.06
N ASN A 78 -23.21 -4.10 11.46
CA ASN A 78 -24.40 -4.70 10.87
C ASN A 78 -25.12 -3.66 10.02
N ILE A 79 -24.93 -3.76 8.71
CA ILE A 79 -25.62 -2.90 7.74
C ILE A 79 -26.59 -3.79 6.96
N ASP A 80 -27.89 -3.50 7.05
CA ASP A 80 -28.94 -4.38 6.53
C ASP A 80 -28.94 -4.46 5.01
N ASP A 81 -28.60 -3.38 4.31
CA ASP A 81 -28.64 -3.36 2.86
C ASP A 81 -27.35 -3.84 2.19
N LYS A 82 -26.40 -4.29 2.98
CA LYS A 82 -25.18 -4.91 2.49
C LYS A 82 -25.21 -6.41 2.74
N GLU A 83 -24.50 -7.16 1.91
CA GLU A 83 -24.44 -8.59 2.07
C GLU A 83 -23.68 -9.00 3.33
N ASN A 84 -24.07 -10.13 3.88
CA ASN A 84 -23.38 -10.69 5.04
C ASN A 84 -21.96 -11.08 4.65
N ASN A 85 -21.02 -10.83 5.52
CA ASN A 85 -19.62 -11.23 5.35
C ASN A 85 -18.87 -10.47 4.26
N VAL A 86 -19.40 -9.31 3.82
CA VAL A 86 -18.70 -8.47 2.85
C VAL A 86 -17.78 -7.47 3.58
N VAL A 87 -16.65 -7.17 2.97
CA VAL A 87 -15.72 -6.15 3.49
C VAL A 87 -16.32 -4.77 3.22
N LEU A 88 -16.55 -4.02 4.28
CA LEU A 88 -17.16 -2.69 4.21
C LEU A 88 -16.11 -1.60 4.06
N ASP A 89 -14.95 -1.79 4.66
CA ASP A 89 -13.89 -0.78 4.67
C ASP A 89 -12.53 -1.44 4.86
N VAL A 90 -11.49 -0.79 4.38
CA VAL A 90 -10.11 -1.26 4.52
C VAL A 90 -9.34 -0.22 5.33
N PHE A 91 -8.92 -0.60 6.54
CA PHE A 91 -8.15 0.29 7.42
C PHE A 91 -6.67 0.31 7.08
N ASN A 92 -6.13 -0.86 6.70
CA ASN A 92 -4.76 -1.00 6.24
C ASN A 92 -4.74 -1.93 5.05
N LYS A 93 -4.05 -1.51 4.00
CA LYS A 93 -3.92 -2.34 2.80
C LYS A 93 -3.10 -3.59 3.08
N GLY A 94 -3.51 -4.69 2.49
CA GLY A 94 -2.77 -5.94 2.54
C GLY A 94 -1.98 -6.16 1.26
N TYR A 95 -0.96 -6.99 1.36
CA TYR A 95 -0.06 -7.24 0.23
C TYR A 95 0.37 -8.69 0.17
N LYS A 96 0.54 -9.16 -1.07
CA LYS A 96 1.13 -10.46 -1.39
C LYS A 96 2.47 -10.24 -2.07
N LEU A 97 3.42 -11.09 -1.79
CA LEU A 97 4.69 -11.13 -2.51
C LEU A 97 4.80 -12.48 -3.20
N LYS A 98 4.78 -12.45 -4.52
CA LYS A 98 4.85 -13.68 -5.35
C LYS A 98 3.86 -14.75 -4.88
N GLY A 99 2.62 -14.32 -4.65
CA GLY A 99 1.52 -15.21 -4.25
C GLY A 99 1.37 -15.47 -2.77
N LYS A 100 2.31 -15.03 -1.95
CA LYS A 100 2.26 -15.23 -0.51
C LYS A 100 1.82 -13.97 0.19
N VAL A 101 0.82 -14.06 1.07
CA VAL A 101 0.37 -12.93 1.86
C VAL A 101 1.48 -12.58 2.88
N ILE A 102 2.04 -11.38 2.75
CA ILE A 102 3.05 -10.89 3.70
C ILE A 102 2.46 -9.92 4.71
N ARG A 103 1.32 -9.34 4.39
CA ARG A 103 0.56 -8.48 5.30
C ARG A 103 -0.91 -8.56 4.92
N PRO A 104 -1.79 -9.06 5.80
CA PRO A 104 -3.20 -9.11 5.47
C PRO A 104 -3.82 -7.72 5.45
N ALA A 105 -4.90 -7.57 4.69
CA ALA A 105 -5.68 -6.33 4.71
C ALA A 105 -6.48 -6.27 6.01
N MET A 106 -6.36 -5.16 6.73
CA MET A 106 -7.13 -4.95 7.96
C MET A 106 -8.45 -4.29 7.59
N VAL A 107 -9.55 -4.96 7.88
CA VAL A 107 -10.85 -4.62 7.31
C VAL A 107 -11.95 -4.55 8.36
N LYS A 108 -13.04 -3.89 7.96
CA LYS A 108 -14.32 -3.93 8.65
C LYS A 108 -15.24 -4.84 7.85
N VAL A 109 -15.92 -5.75 8.53
CA VAL A 109 -16.76 -6.77 7.89
C VAL A 109 -18.21 -6.58 8.31
N ASN A 110 -19.12 -6.79 7.36
CA ASN A 110 -20.54 -6.75 7.64
C ASN A 110 -21.00 -8.10 8.23
N LYS A 111 -21.56 -8.06 9.41
CA LYS A 111 -22.12 -9.25 10.06
C LYS A 111 -23.59 -8.98 10.36
N LYS A 112 -24.47 -9.66 9.64
CA LYS A 112 -25.90 -9.57 9.88
C LYS A 112 -26.31 -10.45 11.06
N ASN A 113 -27.25 -9.97 11.82
CA ASN A 113 -27.81 -10.75 12.95
C ASN A 113 -28.81 -11.80 12.46
#